data_5bb7c24ca7e317c72247be3cee68f60f
#
_entry.id   5bb7c24ca7e317c72247be3cee68f60f
#
_cell.length_a   1.000
_cell.length_b   1.000
_cell.length_c   1.000
_cell.angle_alpha   90.00
_cell.angle_beta   90.00
_cell.angle_gamma   90.00
#
_symmetry.space_group_name_H-M   'P 1'
#
loop_
_entity.id
_entity.type
_entity.pdbx_description
1 polymer ?
#
loop_
_entity_poly.entity_id
_entity_poly.type
_entity_poly.pdbx_seq_one_letter_code
_entity_poly.pdbx_strand_id
1 'polypeptide(L)'
;MKGIKSMSLFNKTKTEQSKVQKEVKIEDSQSEKIIRRANSNSKIKKQNIACYEELPCIESSNEVKLKSLDEICKRALASFLVIQLACDINNGQYEESLKIISKLLEKFNVSDCLNKKEKKLIDGTYEMQDAIDIDWEYETYWSLVWALGLVEDISDASNVCDCNHAIKLFNESNSYEDFKSKCKLRDVNEILDMLDLYYRYHWACVEKRIKPETSIGNLNSSVVIERRRGLEWIISEIQDWYDISLDT
;
A
#
# COMPACT_ATOMS: atom_id res chain seq x y z
N MET A 1 -16.33 53.27 32.18
CA MET A 1 -15.23 52.34 31.94
C MET A 1 -15.56 50.95 32.51
N LYS A 2 -16.37 50.14 31.83
CA LYS A 2 -16.66 48.74 32.14
C LYS A 2 -16.88 47.97 30.81
N GLY A 3 -15.80 47.61 30.14
CA GLY A 3 -15.93 46.88 28.86
C GLY A 3 -14.74 46.03 28.44
N ILE A 4 -13.64 46.02 29.19
CA ILE A 4 -12.38 45.39 28.74
C ILE A 4 -12.06 44.06 29.46
N LYS A 5 -12.73 43.70 30.56
CA LYS A 5 -12.44 42.45 31.29
C LYS A 5 -13.13 41.18 30.74
N SER A 6 -14.18 41.32 29.93
CA SER A 6 -14.91 40.14 29.38
C SER A 6 -14.20 39.43 28.23
N MET A 7 -13.48 40.16 27.36
CA MET A 7 -12.78 39.56 26.19
C MET A 7 -11.55 38.73 26.54
N SER A 8 -10.87 39.04 27.64
CA SER A 8 -9.65 38.32 28.07
C SER A 8 -9.95 36.95 28.70
N LEU A 9 -11.09 36.76 29.31
CA LEU A 9 -11.50 35.47 29.89
C LEU A 9 -11.98 34.48 28.81
N PHE A 10 -12.67 34.97 27.77
CA PHE A 10 -13.14 34.14 26.64
C PHE A 10 -11.99 33.63 25.78
N ASN A 11 -10.92 34.41 25.62
CA ASN A 11 -9.73 33.95 24.88
C ASN A 11 -8.88 32.95 25.65
N LYS A 12 -8.81 33.06 26.97
CA LYS A 12 -8.11 32.07 27.84
C LYS A 12 -8.79 30.70 27.80
N THR A 13 -10.12 30.67 27.96
CA THR A 13 -10.88 29.40 27.91
C THR A 13 -10.81 28.69 26.56
N LYS A 14 -10.83 29.41 25.43
CA LYS A 14 -10.62 28.84 24.08
C LYS A 14 -9.24 28.25 23.92
N THR A 15 -8.19 28.90 24.45
CA THR A 15 -6.80 28.44 24.35
C THR A 15 -6.56 27.21 25.24
N GLU A 16 -7.17 27.16 26.42
CA GLU A 16 -7.10 26.00 27.33
C GLU A 16 -7.86 24.80 26.75
N GLN A 17 -9.08 25.01 26.23
CA GLN A 17 -9.84 23.96 25.55
C GLN A 17 -9.11 23.40 24.31
N SER A 18 -8.47 24.26 23.53
CA SER A 18 -7.66 23.84 22.37
C SER A 18 -6.41 23.05 22.79
N LYS A 19 -5.77 23.39 23.91
CA LYS A 19 -4.64 22.62 24.44
C LYS A 19 -5.09 21.23 24.95
N VAL A 20 -6.14 21.17 25.73
CA VAL A 20 -6.69 19.90 26.25
C VAL A 20 -7.14 19.00 25.11
N GLN A 21 -7.82 19.53 24.08
CA GLN A 21 -8.19 18.74 22.90
C GLN A 21 -6.97 18.23 22.11
N LYS A 22 -5.88 19.00 22.07
CA LYS A 22 -4.64 18.58 21.41
C LYS A 22 -3.92 17.50 22.22
N GLU A 23 -3.88 17.62 23.53
CA GLU A 23 -3.28 16.62 24.43
C GLU A 23 -4.05 15.30 24.38
N VAL A 24 -5.38 15.32 24.44
CA VAL A 24 -6.24 14.12 24.31
C VAL A 24 -6.01 13.43 22.95
N LYS A 25 -5.95 14.19 21.85
CA LYS A 25 -5.66 13.61 20.53
C LYS A 25 -4.28 12.95 20.44
N ILE A 26 -3.28 13.50 21.10
CA ILE A 26 -1.91 12.93 21.14
C ILE A 26 -1.91 11.63 21.96
N GLU A 27 -2.60 11.59 23.10
CA GLU A 27 -2.74 10.37 23.91
C GLU A 27 -3.48 9.26 23.16
N ASP A 28 -4.58 9.58 22.48
CA ASP A 28 -5.35 8.64 21.67
C ASP A 28 -4.51 8.08 20.51
N SER A 29 -3.78 8.94 19.79
CA SER A 29 -2.87 8.53 18.72
C SER A 29 -1.76 7.60 19.21
N GLN A 30 -1.16 7.90 20.36
CA GLN A 30 -0.10 7.08 20.92
C GLN A 30 -0.63 5.72 21.38
N SER A 31 -1.82 5.69 21.97
CA SER A 31 -2.50 4.47 22.39
C SER A 31 -2.83 3.57 21.20
N GLU A 32 -3.34 4.16 20.09
CA GLU A 32 -3.62 3.45 18.83
C GLU A 32 -2.38 2.76 18.28
N LYS A 33 -1.27 3.48 18.17
CA LYS A 33 0.02 2.96 17.67
C LYS A 33 0.51 1.76 18.49
N ILE A 34 0.47 1.88 19.82
CA ILE A 34 0.93 0.82 20.73
C ILE A 34 0.04 -0.42 20.62
N ILE A 35 -1.28 -0.25 20.55
CA ILE A 35 -2.24 -1.35 20.41
C ILE A 35 -2.01 -2.07 19.07
N ARG A 36 -1.86 -1.34 17.97
CA ARG A 36 -1.58 -1.89 16.64
C ARG A 36 -0.31 -2.74 16.66
N ARG A 37 0.80 -2.17 17.18
CA ARG A 37 2.06 -2.89 17.36
C ARG A 37 1.88 -4.18 18.15
N ALA A 38 1.19 -4.13 19.28
CA ALA A 38 0.96 -5.31 20.13
C ALA A 38 0.15 -6.39 19.40
N ASN A 39 -0.86 -5.99 18.64
CA ASN A 39 -1.70 -6.90 17.85
C ASN A 39 -0.87 -7.61 16.75
N SER A 40 -0.06 -6.87 16.00
CA SER A 40 0.82 -7.44 14.98
C SER A 40 1.87 -8.36 15.59
N ASN A 41 2.53 -7.94 16.68
CA ASN A 41 3.48 -8.78 17.42
C ASN A 41 2.84 -10.09 17.88
N SER A 42 1.60 -10.06 18.36
CA SER A 42 0.87 -11.26 18.76
C SER A 42 0.59 -12.19 17.56
N LYS A 43 0.21 -11.63 16.40
CA LYS A 43 -0.04 -12.41 15.17
C LYS A 43 1.21 -13.11 14.68
N ILE A 44 2.34 -12.40 14.57
CA ILE A 44 3.59 -12.94 14.02
C ILE A 44 4.20 -14.01 14.93
N LYS A 45 4.11 -13.85 16.26
CA LYS A 45 4.55 -14.86 17.24
C LYS A 45 3.77 -16.18 17.09
N LYS A 46 2.45 -16.09 16.85
CA LYS A 46 1.62 -17.28 16.62
C LYS A 46 2.00 -18.05 15.34
N GLN A 47 2.63 -17.37 14.40
CA GLN A 47 3.12 -17.96 13.14
C GLN A 47 4.57 -18.46 13.23
N ASN A 48 5.18 -18.47 14.41
CA ASN A 48 6.61 -18.80 14.60
C ASN A 48 7.56 -17.88 13.81
N ILE A 49 7.17 -16.63 13.59
CA ILE A 49 7.99 -15.63 12.94
C ILE A 49 8.74 -14.83 14.01
N ALA A 50 10.02 -14.56 13.77
CA ALA A 50 10.84 -13.73 14.65
C ALA A 50 10.21 -12.34 14.85
N CYS A 51 10.19 -11.89 16.10
CA CYS A 51 9.54 -10.65 16.50
C CYS A 51 10.48 -9.79 17.34
N TYR A 52 10.82 -8.62 16.84
CA TYR A 52 11.44 -7.59 17.66
C TYR A 52 10.34 -6.66 18.19
N GLU A 53 10.00 -6.82 19.47
CA GLU A 53 8.84 -6.16 20.08
C GLU A 53 8.96 -4.63 20.12
N GLU A 54 10.21 -4.13 20.16
CA GLU A 54 10.53 -2.70 20.24
C GLU A 54 10.71 -2.03 18.87
N LEU A 55 10.38 -2.73 17.76
CA LEU A 55 10.32 -2.05 16.47
C LEU A 55 9.45 -0.80 16.58
N PRO A 56 9.84 0.31 15.92
CA PRO A 56 9.03 1.52 15.91
C PRO A 56 7.56 1.25 15.58
N CYS A 57 6.68 2.07 16.13
CA CYS A 57 5.29 2.08 15.68
C CYS A 57 5.21 2.83 14.35
N ILE A 58 4.33 2.39 13.46
CA ILE A 58 3.93 3.19 12.30
C ILE A 58 3.01 4.34 12.76
N GLU A 59 2.62 5.21 11.85
CA GLU A 59 1.77 6.36 12.09
C GLU A 59 0.39 5.94 12.61
N SER A 60 -0.29 6.85 13.30
CA SER A 60 -1.70 6.71 13.69
C SER A 60 -2.64 7.19 12.58
N SER A 61 -3.91 6.82 12.68
CA SER A 61 -4.95 7.24 11.74
C SER A 61 -5.10 8.76 11.59
N ASN A 62 -4.71 9.52 12.61
CA ASN A 62 -4.76 11.00 12.61
C ASN A 62 -3.51 11.64 11.94
N GLU A 63 -2.46 10.89 11.70
CA GLU A 63 -1.18 11.37 11.16
C GLU A 63 -1.04 11.09 9.67
N VAL A 64 -1.86 10.19 9.13
CA VAL A 64 -1.82 9.82 7.72
C VAL A 64 -3.00 10.39 6.94
N LYS A 65 -2.77 10.54 5.64
CA LYS A 65 -3.82 10.84 4.67
C LYS A 65 -3.77 9.80 3.58
N LEU A 66 -4.80 8.98 3.51
CA LEU A 66 -4.90 8.01 2.43
C LEU A 66 -5.00 8.71 1.07
N LYS A 67 -4.42 8.09 0.05
CA LYS A 67 -4.76 8.43 -1.33
C LYS A 67 -6.26 8.24 -1.56
N SER A 68 -6.82 9.02 -2.45
CA SER A 68 -8.24 8.94 -2.77
C SER A 68 -8.58 7.61 -3.46
N LEU A 69 -9.84 7.20 -3.33
CA LEU A 69 -10.37 6.06 -4.08
C LEU A 69 -10.03 6.13 -5.58
N ASP A 70 -10.11 7.34 -6.16
CA ASP A 70 -9.82 7.59 -7.57
C ASP A 70 -8.34 7.31 -7.92
N GLU A 71 -7.41 7.80 -7.11
CA GLU A 71 -5.97 7.58 -7.31
C GLU A 71 -5.62 6.10 -7.20
N ILE A 72 -6.16 5.39 -6.20
CA ILE A 72 -5.88 3.96 -6.00
C ILE A 72 -6.49 3.12 -7.14
N CYS A 73 -7.73 3.41 -7.57
CA CYS A 73 -8.36 2.73 -8.70
C CYS A 73 -7.56 2.90 -10.00
N LYS A 74 -7.15 4.13 -10.30
CA LYS A 74 -6.35 4.44 -11.50
C LYS A 74 -5.00 3.73 -11.47
N ARG A 75 -4.33 3.78 -10.33
CA ARG A 75 -3.02 3.12 -10.17
C ARG A 75 -3.15 1.60 -10.29
N ALA A 76 -4.20 0.99 -9.69
CA ALA A 76 -4.45 -0.44 -9.79
C ALA A 76 -4.67 -0.88 -11.24
N LEU A 77 -5.49 -0.15 -12.01
CA LEU A 77 -5.72 -0.47 -13.42
C LEU A 77 -4.47 -0.27 -14.27
N ALA A 78 -3.73 0.82 -14.07
CA ALA A 78 -2.52 1.11 -14.82
C ALA A 78 -1.45 0.04 -14.58
N SER A 79 -1.16 -0.31 -13.31
CA SER A 79 -0.18 -1.35 -12.98
C SER A 79 -0.60 -2.71 -13.53
N PHE A 80 -1.86 -3.11 -13.34
CA PHE A 80 -2.35 -4.39 -13.85
C PHE A 80 -2.09 -4.54 -15.36
N LEU A 81 -2.40 -3.51 -16.14
CA LEU A 81 -2.21 -3.54 -17.59
C LEU A 81 -0.74 -3.66 -17.99
N VAL A 82 0.16 -2.93 -17.31
CA VAL A 82 1.58 -3.00 -17.63
C VAL A 82 2.24 -4.29 -17.11
N ILE A 83 1.73 -4.86 -16.02
CA ILE A 83 2.13 -6.21 -15.57
C ILE A 83 1.85 -7.25 -16.67
N GLN A 84 0.68 -7.19 -17.34
CA GLN A 84 0.40 -8.09 -18.47
C GLN A 84 1.43 -7.93 -19.59
N LEU A 85 1.80 -6.68 -19.94
CA LEU A 85 2.86 -6.43 -20.93
C LEU A 85 4.20 -7.03 -20.48
N ALA A 86 4.58 -6.90 -19.21
CA ALA A 86 5.81 -7.47 -18.67
C ALA A 86 5.83 -9.00 -18.77
N CYS A 87 4.72 -9.67 -18.44
CA CYS A 87 4.57 -11.12 -18.61
C CYS A 87 4.73 -11.54 -20.08
N ASP A 88 4.16 -10.77 -21.01
CA ASP A 88 4.24 -11.06 -22.45
C ASP A 88 5.63 -10.80 -23.03
N ILE A 89 6.40 -9.84 -22.49
CA ILE A 89 7.82 -9.65 -22.82
C ILE A 89 8.60 -10.93 -22.55
N ASN A 90 8.41 -11.54 -21.38
CA ASN A 90 9.07 -12.78 -20.99
C ASN A 90 8.72 -13.96 -21.94
N ASN A 91 7.58 -13.88 -22.64
CA ASN A 91 7.12 -14.86 -23.62
C ASN A 91 7.45 -14.47 -25.07
N GLY A 92 8.17 -13.37 -25.32
CA GLY A 92 8.55 -12.90 -26.66
C GLY A 92 7.41 -12.27 -27.46
N GLN A 93 6.34 -11.79 -26.81
CA GLN A 93 5.13 -11.26 -27.46
C GLN A 93 4.97 -9.74 -27.31
N TYR A 94 6.06 -9.00 -27.08
CA TYR A 94 6.06 -7.58 -26.76
C TYR A 94 5.26 -6.72 -27.74
N GLU A 95 5.56 -6.79 -29.03
CA GLU A 95 4.98 -5.90 -30.05
C GLU A 95 3.46 -6.03 -30.20
N GLU A 96 2.94 -7.25 -30.05
CA GLU A 96 1.51 -7.53 -30.14
C GLU A 96 0.81 -7.07 -28.86
N SER A 97 1.38 -7.41 -27.73
CA SER A 97 0.86 -7.03 -26.41
C SER A 97 0.86 -5.50 -26.22
N LEU A 98 1.95 -4.81 -26.60
CA LEU A 98 2.03 -3.36 -26.52
C LEU A 98 0.86 -2.65 -27.21
N LYS A 99 0.48 -3.12 -28.42
CA LYS A 99 -0.65 -2.55 -29.15
C LYS A 99 -1.99 -2.71 -28.43
N ILE A 100 -2.17 -3.83 -27.75
CA ILE A 100 -3.38 -4.11 -26.98
C ILE A 100 -3.39 -3.29 -25.70
N ILE A 101 -2.30 -3.33 -24.95
CA ILE A 101 -2.16 -2.65 -23.66
C ILE A 101 -2.28 -1.14 -23.81
N SER A 102 -1.64 -0.53 -24.83
CA SER A 102 -1.77 0.91 -25.09
C SER A 102 -3.23 1.33 -25.30
N LYS A 103 -3.99 0.55 -26.09
CA LYS A 103 -5.43 0.82 -26.31
C LYS A 103 -6.25 0.66 -25.01
N LEU A 104 -5.89 -0.29 -24.15
CA LEU A 104 -6.57 -0.48 -22.88
C LEU A 104 -6.26 0.64 -21.89
N LEU A 105 -5.00 1.10 -21.82
CA LEU A 105 -4.61 2.27 -21.01
C LEU A 105 -5.41 3.52 -21.41
N GLU A 106 -5.57 3.76 -22.72
CA GLU A 106 -6.41 4.85 -23.23
C GLU A 106 -7.90 4.63 -22.88
N LYS A 107 -8.43 3.44 -23.16
CA LYS A 107 -9.84 3.09 -22.90
C LYS A 107 -10.23 3.30 -21.43
N PHE A 108 -9.35 2.92 -20.50
CA PHE A 108 -9.58 3.10 -19.06
C PHE A 108 -9.14 4.46 -18.53
N ASN A 109 -8.59 5.33 -19.40
CA ASN A 109 -8.12 6.68 -19.06
C ASN A 109 -7.10 6.67 -17.90
N VAL A 110 -6.08 5.79 -18.00
CA VAL A 110 -5.04 5.60 -16.97
C VAL A 110 -3.62 5.72 -17.51
N SER A 111 -3.44 6.17 -18.75
CA SER A 111 -2.12 6.35 -19.38
C SER A 111 -1.21 7.32 -18.61
N ASP A 112 -1.77 8.33 -17.97
CA ASP A 112 -1.03 9.31 -17.17
C ASP A 112 -0.63 8.80 -15.78
N CYS A 113 -1.08 7.60 -15.40
CA CYS A 113 -0.87 7.03 -14.08
C CYS A 113 0.32 6.07 -14.01
N LEU A 114 1.11 5.94 -15.08
CA LEU A 114 2.25 5.05 -15.16
C LEU A 114 3.43 5.57 -14.32
N ASN A 115 4.13 4.66 -13.63
CA ASN A 115 5.39 4.97 -12.98
C ASN A 115 6.56 5.04 -14.00
N LYS A 116 7.77 5.37 -13.52
CA LYS A 116 8.95 5.54 -14.38
C LYS A 116 9.35 4.26 -15.11
N LYS A 117 9.28 3.10 -14.44
CA LYS A 117 9.64 1.80 -15.05
C LYS A 117 8.59 1.35 -16.05
N GLU A 118 7.32 1.50 -15.73
CA GLU A 118 6.21 1.17 -16.62
C GLU A 118 6.25 2.00 -17.91
N LYS A 119 6.59 3.30 -17.82
CA LYS A 119 6.79 4.14 -19.00
C LYS A 119 7.88 3.62 -19.91
N LYS A 120 9.00 3.12 -19.37
CA LYS A 120 10.06 2.50 -20.18
C LYS A 120 9.55 1.29 -20.98
N LEU A 121 8.68 0.46 -20.38
CA LEU A 121 8.08 -0.67 -21.10
C LEU A 121 7.19 -0.19 -22.25
N ILE A 122 6.36 0.82 -22.01
CA ILE A 122 5.48 1.40 -23.04
C ILE A 122 6.31 2.07 -24.16
N ASP A 123 7.40 2.76 -23.81
CA ASP A 123 8.26 3.49 -24.74
C ASP A 123 9.30 2.58 -25.46
N GLY A 124 9.40 1.31 -25.10
CA GLY A 124 10.37 0.37 -25.65
C GLY A 124 11.82 0.64 -25.25
N THR A 125 12.04 1.37 -24.16
CA THR A 125 13.38 1.76 -23.66
C THR A 125 13.78 0.99 -22.40
N TYR A 126 13.08 -0.10 -22.11
CA TYR A 126 13.28 -0.92 -20.91
C TYR A 126 14.50 -1.85 -21.02
N GLU A 127 15.03 -2.23 -19.87
CA GLU A 127 15.92 -3.36 -19.70
C GLU A 127 15.11 -4.58 -19.20
N MET A 128 15.63 -5.79 -19.42
CA MET A 128 14.96 -7.03 -18.99
C MET A 128 14.65 -7.03 -17.48
N GLN A 129 15.51 -6.39 -16.67
CA GLN A 129 15.28 -6.25 -15.23
C GLN A 129 14.05 -5.38 -14.93
N ASP A 130 13.77 -4.34 -15.73
CA ASP A 130 12.56 -3.53 -15.56
C ASP A 130 11.29 -4.38 -15.74
N ALA A 131 11.29 -5.29 -16.72
CA ALA A 131 10.16 -6.22 -16.94
C ALA A 131 10.01 -7.23 -15.80
N ILE A 132 11.10 -7.78 -15.28
CA ILE A 132 11.09 -8.68 -14.12
C ILE A 132 10.56 -7.96 -12.88
N ASP A 133 11.01 -6.73 -12.61
CA ASP A 133 10.56 -5.95 -11.48
C ASP A 133 9.05 -5.65 -11.57
N ILE A 134 8.55 -5.32 -12.77
CA ILE A 134 7.13 -5.06 -13.00
C ILE A 134 6.29 -6.34 -12.87
N ASP A 135 6.81 -7.50 -13.25
CA ASP A 135 6.10 -8.77 -13.02
C ASP A 135 5.83 -9.02 -11.52
N TRP A 136 6.79 -8.66 -10.66
CA TRP A 136 6.61 -8.69 -9.21
C TRP A 136 5.59 -7.66 -8.68
N GLU A 137 5.27 -6.61 -9.43
CA GLU A 137 4.23 -5.65 -9.08
C GLU A 137 2.82 -6.28 -8.95
N TYR A 138 2.62 -7.54 -9.39
CA TYR A 138 1.40 -8.28 -9.05
C TYR A 138 1.10 -8.26 -7.56
N GLU A 139 2.12 -8.37 -6.72
CA GLU A 139 1.96 -8.34 -5.26
C GLU A 139 1.66 -6.93 -4.74
N THR A 140 2.27 -5.90 -5.35
CA THR A 140 1.93 -4.50 -5.09
C THR A 140 0.48 -4.20 -5.49
N TYR A 141 0.08 -4.59 -6.71
CA TYR A 141 -1.30 -4.51 -7.20
C TYR A 141 -2.28 -5.23 -6.26
N TRP A 142 -1.91 -6.42 -5.75
CA TRP A 142 -2.76 -7.19 -4.83
C TRP A 142 -3.11 -6.42 -3.57
N SER A 143 -2.18 -5.63 -3.04
CA SER A 143 -2.41 -4.72 -1.92
C SER A 143 -3.40 -3.60 -2.27
N LEU A 144 -3.33 -3.05 -3.49
CA LEU A 144 -4.25 -2.02 -3.94
C LEU A 144 -5.69 -2.56 -4.07
N VAL A 145 -5.88 -3.71 -4.71
CA VAL A 145 -7.23 -4.30 -4.87
C VAL A 145 -7.80 -4.79 -3.54
N TRP A 146 -6.95 -5.19 -2.60
CA TRP A 146 -7.37 -5.43 -1.22
C TRP A 146 -7.86 -4.15 -0.54
N ALA A 147 -7.09 -3.07 -0.63
CA ALA A 147 -7.49 -1.77 -0.07
C ALA A 147 -8.78 -1.23 -0.71
N LEU A 148 -9.03 -1.56 -1.99
CA LEU A 148 -10.26 -1.25 -2.72
C LEU A 148 -11.44 -2.19 -2.36
N GLY A 149 -11.25 -3.15 -1.46
CA GLY A 149 -12.29 -4.08 -1.02
C GLY A 149 -12.65 -5.18 -2.02
N LEU A 150 -11.83 -5.37 -3.07
CA LEU A 150 -12.06 -6.40 -4.11
C LEU A 150 -11.47 -7.77 -3.72
N VAL A 151 -10.59 -7.81 -2.74
CA VAL A 151 -9.98 -9.01 -2.17
C VAL A 151 -10.22 -9.00 -0.65
N GLU A 152 -10.55 -10.14 -0.08
CA GLU A 152 -10.96 -10.22 1.33
C GLU A 152 -9.78 -10.09 2.29
N ASP A 153 -8.70 -10.84 2.07
CA ASP A 153 -7.54 -10.88 2.95
C ASP A 153 -6.23 -11.00 2.17
N ILE A 154 -5.20 -10.35 2.66
CA ILE A 154 -3.82 -10.45 2.17
C ILE A 154 -2.83 -10.74 3.29
N SER A 155 -3.28 -11.09 4.49
CA SER A 155 -2.40 -11.28 5.66
C SER A 155 -1.46 -12.48 5.55
N ASP A 156 -1.81 -13.47 4.71
CA ASP A 156 -0.92 -14.58 4.37
C ASP A 156 0.05 -14.18 3.25
N ALA A 157 1.32 -14.08 3.60
CA ALA A 157 2.41 -13.77 2.68
C ALA A 157 3.30 -14.99 2.37
N SER A 158 2.79 -16.20 2.50
CA SER A 158 3.52 -17.45 2.20
C SER A 158 3.57 -17.75 0.70
N ASN A 159 2.56 -17.32 -0.05
CA ASN A 159 2.40 -17.58 -1.47
C ASN A 159 2.17 -16.29 -2.24
N VAL A 160 2.47 -16.33 -3.54
CA VAL A 160 2.11 -15.26 -4.48
C VAL A 160 0.58 -15.14 -4.59
N CYS A 161 0.12 -13.98 -5.04
CA CYS A 161 -1.30 -13.70 -5.24
C CYS A 161 -1.93 -14.64 -6.30
N ASP A 162 -3.24 -14.74 -6.29
CA ASP A 162 -3.99 -15.46 -7.33
C ASP A 162 -4.08 -14.58 -8.61
N CYS A 163 -3.13 -14.79 -9.52
CA CYS A 163 -3.09 -14.06 -10.80
C CYS A 163 -4.35 -14.29 -11.64
N ASN A 164 -4.99 -15.47 -11.57
CA ASN A 164 -6.25 -15.71 -12.29
C ASN A 164 -7.39 -14.86 -11.70
N HIS A 165 -7.42 -14.72 -10.39
CA HIS A 165 -8.37 -13.81 -9.75
C HIS A 165 -8.09 -12.35 -10.11
N ALA A 166 -6.83 -11.92 -10.16
CA ALA A 166 -6.44 -10.58 -10.60
C ALA A 166 -6.93 -10.28 -12.03
N ILE A 167 -6.71 -11.21 -12.97
CA ILE A 167 -7.20 -11.13 -14.36
C ILE A 167 -8.74 -11.05 -14.39
N LYS A 168 -9.41 -11.85 -13.56
CA LYS A 168 -10.87 -11.84 -13.47
C LYS A 168 -11.42 -10.49 -13.00
N LEU A 169 -10.84 -9.91 -11.95
CA LEU A 169 -11.23 -8.59 -11.42
C LEU A 169 -11.17 -7.50 -12.51
N PHE A 170 -10.13 -7.52 -13.35
CA PHE A 170 -10.02 -6.61 -14.48
C PHE A 170 -11.08 -6.89 -15.55
N ASN A 171 -11.23 -8.15 -15.97
CA ASN A 171 -12.13 -8.55 -17.06
C ASN A 171 -13.61 -8.35 -16.74
N GLU A 172 -13.98 -8.27 -15.48
CA GLU A 172 -15.34 -7.96 -15.03
C GLU A 172 -15.71 -6.49 -15.25
N SER A 173 -14.76 -5.65 -15.70
CA SER A 173 -14.99 -4.22 -15.88
C SER A 173 -14.82 -3.78 -17.34
N ASN A 174 -15.81 -3.02 -17.84
CA ASN A 174 -15.81 -2.57 -19.22
C ASN A 174 -15.24 -1.14 -19.41
N SER A 175 -15.12 -0.40 -18.32
CA SER A 175 -14.61 0.98 -18.29
C SER A 175 -14.04 1.30 -16.90
N TYR A 176 -13.36 2.44 -16.80
CA TYR A 176 -12.88 2.97 -15.52
C TYR A 176 -14.02 3.15 -14.50
N GLU A 177 -15.14 3.75 -14.92
CA GLU A 177 -16.27 4.02 -14.04
C GLU A 177 -16.94 2.71 -13.56
N ASP A 178 -17.00 1.70 -14.41
CA ASP A 178 -17.50 0.38 -14.06
C ASP A 178 -16.58 -0.29 -13.02
N PHE A 179 -15.26 -0.25 -13.19
CA PHE A 179 -14.31 -0.75 -12.19
C PHE A 179 -14.45 0.00 -10.86
N LYS A 180 -14.42 1.33 -10.89
CA LYS A 180 -14.51 2.18 -9.71
C LYS A 180 -15.82 1.96 -8.93
N SER A 181 -16.92 1.69 -9.62
CA SER A 181 -18.23 1.46 -8.99
C SER A 181 -18.27 0.20 -8.11
N LYS A 182 -17.39 -0.75 -8.35
CA LYS A 182 -17.25 -2.00 -7.57
C LYS A 182 -16.33 -1.82 -6.35
N CYS A 183 -15.55 -0.73 -6.31
CA CYS A 183 -14.56 -0.49 -5.29
C CYS A 183 -15.15 0.24 -4.09
N LYS A 184 -14.71 -0.18 -2.90
CA LYS A 184 -14.98 0.50 -1.63
C LYS A 184 -13.68 0.55 -0.83
N LEU A 185 -13.14 1.76 -0.66
CA LEU A 185 -11.90 1.93 0.11
C LEU A 185 -12.12 1.44 1.56
N ARG A 186 -11.20 0.60 2.04
CA ARG A 186 -11.17 0.14 3.43
C ARG A 186 -10.91 1.30 4.38
N ASP A 187 -11.31 1.12 5.64
CA ASP A 187 -11.03 2.06 6.71
C ASP A 187 -9.51 2.24 6.91
N VAL A 188 -9.12 3.46 7.29
CA VAL A 188 -7.72 3.80 7.52
C VAL A 188 -7.04 2.88 8.55
N ASN A 189 -7.75 2.48 9.61
CA ASN A 189 -7.19 1.58 10.62
C ASN A 189 -6.98 0.17 10.07
N GLU A 190 -7.87 -0.34 9.20
CA GLU A 190 -7.65 -1.64 8.54
C GLU A 190 -6.39 -1.61 7.67
N ILE A 191 -6.17 -0.52 6.92
CA ILE A 191 -4.98 -0.34 6.08
C ILE A 191 -3.73 -0.24 6.95
N LEU A 192 -3.75 0.55 8.01
CA LEU A 192 -2.61 0.68 8.93
C LEU A 192 -2.33 -0.61 9.70
N ASP A 193 -3.35 -1.37 10.12
CA ASP A 193 -3.16 -2.66 10.78
C ASP A 193 -2.45 -3.67 9.86
N MET A 194 -2.82 -3.69 8.58
CA MET A 194 -2.16 -4.52 7.59
C MET A 194 -0.74 -4.04 7.31
N LEU A 195 -0.54 -2.74 7.19
CA LEU A 195 0.79 -2.15 6.98
C LEU A 195 1.75 -2.45 8.13
N ASP A 196 1.30 -2.30 9.39
CA ASP A 196 2.14 -2.64 10.57
C ASP A 196 2.51 -4.12 10.60
N LEU A 197 1.58 -5.00 10.19
CA LEU A 197 1.87 -6.44 10.07
C LEU A 197 2.97 -6.69 9.02
N TYR A 198 2.85 -6.08 7.83
CA TYR A 198 3.84 -6.20 6.74
C TYR A 198 5.17 -5.53 7.07
N TYR A 199 5.18 -4.44 7.81
CA TYR A 199 6.40 -3.81 8.33
C TYR A 199 7.20 -4.79 9.20
N ARG A 200 6.52 -5.53 10.08
CA ARG A 200 7.16 -6.53 10.95
C ARG A 200 7.56 -7.80 10.21
N TYR A 201 6.77 -8.26 9.26
CA TYR A 201 7.17 -9.33 8.36
C TYR A 201 8.44 -8.96 7.59
N HIS A 202 8.52 -7.74 7.09
CA HIS A 202 9.69 -7.28 6.35
C HIS A 202 10.93 -7.22 7.25
N TRP A 203 10.81 -6.72 8.48
CA TRP A 203 11.91 -6.78 9.45
C TRP A 203 12.41 -8.22 9.65
N ALA A 204 11.52 -9.18 9.86
CA ALA A 204 11.93 -10.58 10.04
C ALA A 204 12.64 -11.15 8.81
N CYS A 205 12.19 -10.78 7.59
CA CYS A 205 12.85 -11.17 6.35
C CYS A 205 14.24 -10.53 6.18
N VAL A 206 14.40 -9.27 6.59
CA VAL A 206 15.71 -8.58 6.60
C VAL A 206 16.64 -9.22 7.62
N GLU A 207 16.14 -9.47 8.84
CA GLU A 207 16.94 -10.13 9.90
C GLU A 207 17.39 -11.52 9.47
N LYS A 208 16.54 -12.29 8.76
CA LYS A 208 16.90 -13.60 8.19
C LYS A 208 18.08 -13.53 7.21
N ARG A 209 18.19 -12.46 6.43
CA ARG A 209 19.32 -12.26 5.51
C ARG A 209 20.62 -11.99 6.27
N ILE A 210 20.53 -11.33 7.43
CA ILE A 210 21.68 -10.98 8.29
C ILE A 210 22.03 -12.15 9.19
N LYS A 211 21.04 -12.81 9.77
CA LYS A 211 21.16 -13.93 10.70
C LYS A 211 20.35 -15.13 10.15
N PRO A 212 20.98 -16.05 9.43
CA PRO A 212 20.30 -17.18 8.76
C PRO A 212 19.49 -18.09 9.69
N GLU A 213 19.76 -18.10 10.99
CA GLU A 213 19.01 -18.83 12.00
C GLU A 213 17.65 -18.22 12.36
N THR A 214 17.40 -16.94 11.96
CA THR A 214 16.14 -16.26 12.23
C THR A 214 14.96 -16.98 11.59
N SER A 215 13.93 -17.27 12.37
CA SER A 215 12.70 -17.88 11.86
C SER A 215 11.82 -16.85 11.19
N ILE A 216 11.42 -17.12 9.96
CA ILE A 216 10.41 -16.33 9.23
C ILE A 216 9.14 -17.13 8.95
N GLY A 217 8.97 -18.31 9.60
CA GLY A 217 7.85 -19.21 9.31
C GLY A 217 7.81 -19.56 7.82
N ASN A 218 6.65 -19.39 7.21
CA ASN A 218 6.44 -19.66 5.78
C ASN A 218 6.46 -18.39 4.90
N LEU A 219 6.96 -17.24 5.41
CA LEU A 219 6.95 -16.00 4.64
C LEU A 219 7.77 -16.11 3.35
N ASN A 220 7.19 -15.64 2.25
CA ASN A 220 7.90 -15.33 1.02
C ASN A 220 8.37 -13.88 1.07
N SER A 221 9.68 -13.67 1.17
CA SER A 221 10.27 -12.33 1.34
C SER A 221 9.94 -11.38 0.18
N SER A 222 9.81 -11.87 -1.06
CA SER A 222 9.45 -11.06 -2.21
C SER A 222 8.00 -10.60 -2.15
N VAL A 223 7.09 -11.48 -1.75
CA VAL A 223 5.68 -11.14 -1.51
C VAL A 223 5.56 -10.08 -0.41
N VAL A 224 6.31 -10.26 0.68
CA VAL A 224 6.27 -9.33 1.82
C VAL A 224 6.69 -7.92 1.39
N ILE A 225 7.80 -7.79 0.65
CA ILE A 225 8.34 -6.48 0.29
C ILE A 225 7.42 -5.75 -0.69
N GLU A 226 6.87 -6.46 -1.67
CA GLU A 226 6.01 -5.84 -2.68
C GLU A 226 4.63 -5.47 -2.11
N ARG A 227 3.99 -6.31 -1.30
CA ARG A 227 2.74 -5.95 -0.62
C ARG A 227 2.93 -4.79 0.34
N ARG A 228 4.04 -4.76 1.09
CA ARG A 228 4.38 -3.61 1.92
C ARG A 228 4.51 -2.34 1.08
N ARG A 229 5.17 -2.39 -0.08
CA ARG A 229 5.33 -1.25 -1.00
C ARG A 229 3.98 -0.65 -1.39
N GLY A 230 3.02 -1.50 -1.75
CA GLY A 230 1.66 -1.06 -2.10
C GLY A 230 0.94 -0.40 -0.92
N LEU A 231 1.05 -0.97 0.27
CA LEU A 231 0.42 -0.42 1.48
C LEU A 231 1.05 0.93 1.89
N GLU A 232 2.39 1.04 1.87
CA GLU A 232 3.10 2.30 2.11
C GLU A 232 2.71 3.38 1.09
N TRP A 233 2.55 3.00 -0.18
CA TRP A 233 2.13 3.93 -1.23
C TRP A 233 0.75 4.54 -0.95
N ILE A 234 -0.19 3.75 -0.46
CA ILE A 234 -1.57 4.20 -0.16
C ILE A 234 -1.59 5.32 0.89
N ILE A 235 -0.69 5.31 1.86
CA ILE A 235 -0.63 6.31 2.95
C ILE A 235 0.37 7.44 2.69
N SER A 236 1.13 7.38 1.59
CA SER A 236 2.17 8.34 1.27
C SER A 236 1.69 9.42 0.28
N GLU A 237 2.40 10.56 0.24
CA GLU A 237 2.22 11.57 -0.81
C GLU A 237 3.07 11.27 -2.08
N ILE A 238 3.94 10.25 -2.02
CA ILE A 238 4.84 9.85 -3.10
C ILE A 238 4.01 9.27 -4.25
N GLN A 239 4.32 9.67 -5.48
CA GLN A 239 3.58 9.22 -6.66
C GLN A 239 4.13 7.91 -7.23
N ASP A 240 5.45 7.78 -7.31
CA ASP A 240 6.11 6.57 -7.78
C ASP A 240 6.48 5.69 -6.59
N TRP A 241 5.91 4.52 -6.48
CA TRP A 241 6.17 3.60 -5.36
C TRP A 241 7.61 3.08 -5.29
N TYR A 242 8.39 3.20 -6.37
CA TYR A 242 9.83 2.89 -6.33
C TYR A 242 10.66 3.95 -5.60
N ASP A 243 10.11 5.15 -5.41
CA ASP A 243 10.75 6.22 -4.64
C ASP A 243 10.44 6.09 -3.11
N ILE A 244 9.64 5.09 -2.68
CA ILE A 244 9.31 4.84 -1.27
C ILE A 244 10.46 4.09 -0.59
N SER A 245 10.95 4.64 0.53
CA SER A 245 11.87 3.89 1.40
C SER A 245 11.12 2.79 2.15
N LEU A 246 11.67 1.57 2.10
CA LEU A 246 11.17 0.41 2.84
C LEU A 246 12.12 -0.01 3.95
N ASP A 247 12.76 0.95 4.61
CA ASP A 247 13.68 0.69 5.72
C ASP A 247 12.98 -0.01 6.90
N THR A 248 13.73 -0.86 7.61
CA THR A 248 13.27 -1.61 8.80
C THR A 248 14.33 -1.64 9.86
#